data_f24c6016746068fa143f133e32555b41
#
_entry.id   f24c6016746068fa143f133e32555b41
#
_cell.length_a   1.000
_cell.length_b   1.000
_cell.length_c   1.000
_cell.angle_alpha   90.00
_cell.angle_beta   90.00
_cell.angle_gamma   90.00
#
_symmetry.space_group_name_H-M   'P 1'
#
loop_
_entity.id
_entity.type
_entity.pdbx_description
1 polymer ?
#
loop_
_entity_poly.entity_id
_entity_poly.type
_entity_poly.pdbx_seq_one_letter_code
_entity_poly.pdbx_strand_id
1 'polypeptide(L)'
;MLSNMAVSLILHKRIQTTVAKAKAVQKFIEPLVNKAKEDSTHQRRVVFSYLKQKEAVTELFRTIAPKIMERPGGYTRILKTGFRLGDGADMCIIEFVDFNATYTEGAEAPVVTAEAKPKTRRSRKKSTDAAEDAQVVGEKKPVKSAPKAAKTSAPKATKKTNVGKKM
;
A
#
# COMPACT_ATOMS: atom_id res chain seq x y z
N MET A 1 5.30 21.74 -4.16
CA MET A 1 6.51 20.90 -4.16
C MET A 1 6.61 20.04 -2.89
N LEU A 2 6.70 20.62 -1.68
CA LEU A 2 6.86 19.84 -0.44
C LEU A 2 5.72 18.84 -0.21
N SER A 3 4.47 19.22 -0.47
CA SER A 3 3.31 18.34 -0.40
C SER A 3 3.47 17.09 -1.29
N ASN A 4 3.87 17.28 -2.56
CA ASN A 4 4.07 16.15 -3.49
C ASN A 4 5.22 15.24 -3.04
N MET A 5 6.31 15.83 -2.54
CA MET A 5 7.43 15.04 -2.00
C MET A 5 7.02 14.27 -0.74
N ALA A 6 6.21 14.86 0.14
CA ALA A 6 5.68 14.18 1.32
C ALA A 6 4.75 13.02 0.92
N VAL A 7 3.89 13.23 -0.08
CA VAL A 7 3.05 12.18 -0.66
C VAL A 7 3.90 11.03 -1.20
N SER A 8 4.92 11.33 -2.01
CA SER A 8 5.85 10.32 -2.54
C SER A 8 6.56 9.56 -1.41
N LEU A 9 6.97 10.25 -0.35
CA LEU A 9 7.60 9.62 0.81
C LEU A 9 6.64 8.68 1.55
N ILE A 10 5.37 9.06 1.71
CA ILE A 10 4.35 8.23 2.34
C ILE A 10 4.08 6.96 1.51
N LEU A 11 3.96 7.09 0.19
CA LEU A 11 3.66 5.97 -0.70
C LEU A 11 4.85 4.99 -0.82
N HIS A 12 6.04 5.53 -1.08
CA HIS A 12 7.25 4.73 -1.34
C HIS A 12 8.09 4.44 -0.09
N LYS A 13 7.79 5.07 1.07
CA LYS A 13 8.53 4.94 2.32
C LYS A 13 9.97 5.48 2.27
N ARG A 14 10.54 5.67 1.08
CA ARG A 14 11.91 6.07 0.81
C ARG A 14 12.00 6.83 -0.51
N ILE A 15 12.61 8.02 -0.52
CA ILE A 15 12.84 8.81 -1.73
C ILE A 15 14.24 9.40 -1.76
N GLN A 16 14.82 9.57 -2.95
CA GLN A 16 16.09 10.22 -3.14
C GLN A 16 15.88 11.68 -3.56
N THR A 17 16.63 12.59 -2.93
CA THR A 17 16.53 14.03 -3.20
C THR A 17 17.77 14.76 -2.72
N THR A 18 17.80 16.10 -2.86
CA THR A 18 18.89 16.90 -2.30
C THR A 18 18.70 17.12 -0.79
N VAL A 19 19.80 17.29 -0.06
CA VAL A 19 19.81 17.47 1.41
C VAL A 19 18.93 18.64 1.84
N ALA A 20 18.95 19.76 1.11
CA ALA A 20 18.13 20.93 1.42
C ALA A 20 16.63 20.62 1.34
N LYS A 21 16.21 19.92 0.26
CA LYS A 21 14.81 19.50 0.07
C LYS A 21 14.39 18.48 1.12
N ALA A 22 15.24 17.51 1.43
CA ALA A 22 14.96 16.51 2.46
C ALA A 22 14.71 17.14 3.84
N LYS A 23 15.57 18.07 4.26
CA LYS A 23 15.37 18.80 5.52
C LYS A 23 14.05 19.58 5.55
N ALA A 24 13.65 20.17 4.43
CA ALA A 24 12.37 20.89 4.33
C ALA A 24 11.18 19.91 4.39
N VAL A 25 11.26 18.76 3.71
CA VAL A 25 10.24 17.70 3.76
C VAL A 25 10.13 17.10 5.15
N GLN A 26 11.23 16.87 5.83
CA GLN A 26 11.25 16.38 7.21
C GLN A 26 10.45 17.29 8.15
N LYS A 27 10.74 18.59 8.15
CA LYS A 27 9.99 19.58 8.94
C LYS A 27 8.50 19.64 8.59
N PHE A 28 8.15 19.37 7.34
CA PHE A 28 6.77 19.37 6.86
C PHE A 28 6.00 18.11 7.25
N ILE A 29 6.65 16.93 7.15
CA ILE A 29 5.96 15.64 7.33
C ILE A 29 5.84 15.23 8.80
N GLU A 30 6.81 15.54 9.67
CA GLU A 30 6.81 15.13 11.06
C GLU A 30 5.56 15.57 11.85
N PRO A 31 5.08 16.82 11.72
CA PRO A 31 3.83 17.22 12.36
C PRO A 31 2.60 16.47 11.83
N LEU A 32 2.59 16.09 10.53
CA LEU A 32 1.50 15.34 9.93
C LEU A 32 1.47 13.89 10.45
N VAL A 33 2.65 13.29 10.58
CA VAL A 33 2.82 11.96 11.17
C VAL A 33 2.38 11.95 12.63
N ASN A 34 2.70 12.99 13.38
CA ASN A 34 2.25 13.13 14.77
C ASN A 34 0.72 13.19 14.88
N LYS A 35 0.08 13.94 13.98
CA LYS A 35 -1.39 13.99 13.89
C LYS A 35 -2.01 12.65 13.49
N ALA A 36 -1.28 11.83 12.73
CA ALA A 36 -1.77 10.53 12.27
C ALA A 36 -1.78 9.46 13.37
N LYS A 37 -1.12 9.68 14.52
CA LYS A 37 -1.21 8.77 15.67
C LYS A 37 -2.61 8.71 16.25
N GLU A 38 -3.34 9.81 16.19
CA GLU A 38 -4.75 9.87 16.61
C GLU A 38 -5.64 9.70 15.38
N ASP A 39 -6.23 8.52 15.22
CA ASP A 39 -7.13 8.26 14.10
C ASP A 39 -8.52 8.84 14.36
N SER A 40 -8.67 10.14 14.17
CA SER A 40 -9.95 10.84 14.22
C SER A 40 -10.33 11.41 12.85
N THR A 41 -11.63 11.55 12.62
CA THR A 41 -12.14 12.17 11.38
C THR A 41 -11.60 13.59 11.19
N HIS A 42 -11.39 14.31 12.28
CA HIS A 42 -10.82 15.65 12.28
C HIS A 42 -9.36 15.61 11.80
N GLN A 43 -8.52 14.75 12.38
CA GLN A 43 -7.11 14.62 11.99
C GLN A 43 -6.96 14.18 10.54
N ARG A 44 -7.78 13.24 10.07
CA ARG A 44 -7.80 12.84 8.66
C ARG A 44 -8.10 14.01 7.72
N ARG A 45 -9.06 14.87 8.06
CA ARG A 45 -9.38 16.09 7.28
C ARG A 45 -8.22 17.09 7.29
N VAL A 46 -7.60 17.31 8.45
CA VAL A 46 -6.45 18.20 8.59
C VAL A 46 -5.28 17.68 7.74
N VAL A 47 -4.90 16.41 7.86
CA VAL A 47 -3.82 15.81 7.06
C VAL A 47 -4.14 15.89 5.57
N PHE A 48 -5.38 15.61 5.18
CA PHE A 48 -5.81 15.74 3.79
C PHE A 48 -5.69 17.16 3.25
N SER A 49 -5.95 18.20 4.06
CA SER A 49 -5.79 19.59 3.63
C SER A 49 -4.36 19.96 3.22
N TYR A 50 -3.36 19.31 3.84
CA TYR A 50 -1.93 19.49 3.52
C TYR A 50 -1.46 18.61 2.35
N LEU A 51 -1.87 17.35 2.32
CA LEU A 51 -1.41 16.38 1.31
C LEU A 51 -2.22 16.42 0.01
N LYS A 52 -3.52 16.71 0.10
CA LYS A 52 -4.49 16.78 -1.02
C LYS A 52 -4.62 15.49 -1.84
N GLN A 53 -4.13 14.36 -1.33
CA GLN A 53 -4.19 13.07 -1.99
C GLN A 53 -4.77 12.00 -1.04
N LYS A 54 -5.84 11.33 -1.48
CA LYS A 54 -6.58 10.35 -0.65
C LYS A 54 -5.75 9.11 -0.36
N GLU A 55 -5.05 8.58 -1.34
CA GLU A 55 -4.21 7.39 -1.23
C GLU A 55 -3.12 7.56 -0.17
N ALA A 56 -2.40 8.69 -0.20
CA ALA A 56 -1.37 9.00 0.78
C ALA A 56 -1.94 9.12 2.20
N VAL A 57 -3.12 9.70 2.37
CA VAL A 57 -3.77 9.78 3.68
C VAL A 57 -4.16 8.39 4.16
N THR A 58 -4.77 7.58 3.30
CA THR A 58 -5.14 6.20 3.66
C THR A 58 -3.91 5.39 4.06
N GLU A 59 -2.84 5.47 3.30
CA GLU A 59 -1.57 4.78 3.56
C GLU A 59 -0.91 5.26 4.87
N LEU A 60 -0.96 6.57 5.15
CA LEU A 60 -0.42 7.14 6.37
C LEU A 60 -1.12 6.59 7.63
N PHE A 61 -2.46 6.60 7.65
CA PHE A 61 -3.23 6.13 8.80
C PHE A 61 -3.27 4.61 8.92
N ARG A 62 -3.29 3.87 7.79
CA ARG A 62 -3.42 2.41 7.78
C ARG A 62 -2.10 1.69 8.03
N THR A 63 -1.03 2.14 7.39
CA THR A 63 0.24 1.41 7.34
C THR A 63 1.32 2.07 8.20
N ILE A 64 1.43 3.41 8.15
CA ILE A 64 2.52 4.12 8.82
C ILE A 64 2.20 4.35 10.28
N ALA A 65 1.03 4.89 10.60
CA ALA A 65 0.66 5.25 11.96
C ALA A 65 0.81 4.10 12.97
N PRO A 66 0.36 2.85 12.69
CA PRO A 66 0.51 1.75 13.64
C PRO A 66 1.98 1.43 13.97
N LYS A 67 2.87 1.51 12.99
CA LYS A 67 4.30 1.16 13.17
C LYS A 67 5.07 2.20 13.98
N ILE A 68 4.67 3.46 13.87
CA ILE A 68 5.37 4.58 14.54
C ILE A 68 4.74 4.99 15.88
N MET A 69 3.70 4.28 16.33
CA MET A 69 2.89 4.68 17.49
C MET A 69 3.74 4.82 18.75
N GLU A 70 4.65 3.90 18.99
CA GLU A 70 5.53 3.85 20.16
C GLU A 70 6.68 4.87 20.13
N ARG A 71 7.01 5.39 18.93
CA ARG A 71 8.12 6.32 18.77
C ARG A 71 7.72 7.74 19.18
N PRO A 72 8.42 8.41 20.11
CA PRO A 72 8.03 9.75 20.58
C PRO A 72 8.28 10.86 19.55
N GLY A 73 9.15 10.63 18.53
CA GLY A 73 9.47 11.58 17.48
C GLY A 73 10.63 11.10 16.61
N GLY A 74 11.05 11.91 15.60
CA GLY A 74 12.12 11.54 14.68
C GLY A 74 11.75 10.37 13.80
N TYR A 75 10.59 10.45 13.17
CA TYR A 75 10.03 9.38 12.34
C TYR A 75 10.79 9.16 11.02
N THR A 76 11.53 10.20 10.60
CA THR A 76 12.26 10.18 9.33
C THR A 76 13.75 10.31 9.55
N ARG A 77 14.53 9.69 8.66
CA ARG A 77 16.00 9.75 8.67
C ARG A 77 16.49 10.20 7.31
N ILE A 78 17.58 10.98 7.31
CA ILE A 78 18.25 11.46 6.11
C ILE A 78 19.62 10.80 6.01
N LEU A 79 19.85 10.02 4.96
CA LEU A 79 21.11 9.35 4.66
C LEU A 79 21.80 10.09 3.51
N LYS A 80 22.97 10.66 3.72
CA LYS A 80 23.75 11.33 2.67
C LYS A 80 24.32 10.30 1.71
N THR A 81 24.22 10.54 0.39
CA THR A 81 24.68 9.63 -0.66
C THR A 81 25.82 10.20 -1.50
N GLY A 82 26.29 11.41 -1.20
CA GLY A 82 27.35 12.09 -1.93
C GLY A 82 26.83 13.22 -2.82
N PHE A 83 27.56 13.55 -3.85
CA PHE A 83 27.29 14.68 -4.75
C PHE A 83 26.72 14.19 -6.07
N ARG A 84 25.86 15.03 -6.68
CA ARG A 84 25.36 14.78 -8.03
C ARG A 84 26.35 15.32 -9.05
N LEU A 85 26.74 14.48 -10.04
CA LEU A 85 27.56 14.91 -11.15
C LEU A 85 26.85 16.00 -11.95
N GLY A 86 27.56 17.03 -12.33
CA GLY A 86 27.07 18.18 -13.10
C GLY A 86 26.91 19.46 -12.29
N ASP A 87 26.12 19.46 -11.22
CA ASP A 87 25.87 20.63 -10.38
C ASP A 87 26.50 20.58 -8.99
N GLY A 88 27.13 19.45 -8.62
CA GLY A 88 27.75 19.25 -7.32
C GLY A 88 26.79 19.31 -6.14
N ALA A 89 25.47 19.16 -6.36
CA ALA A 89 24.48 19.23 -5.31
C ALA A 89 24.60 18.04 -4.35
N ASP A 90 24.56 18.29 -3.02
CA ASP A 90 24.49 17.26 -1.99
C ASP A 90 23.21 16.43 -2.13
N MET A 91 23.37 15.13 -2.39
CA MET A 91 22.27 14.19 -2.51
C MET A 91 22.06 13.40 -1.22
N CYS A 92 20.83 13.02 -0.98
CA CYS A 92 20.48 12.17 0.15
C CYS A 92 19.24 11.33 -0.14
N ILE A 93 19.06 10.33 0.68
CA ILE A 93 17.84 9.55 0.78
C ILE A 93 17.15 9.94 2.07
N ILE A 94 15.86 10.29 1.98
CA ILE A 94 14.99 10.43 3.15
C ILE A 94 14.08 9.21 3.21
N GLU A 95 13.94 8.62 4.39
CA GLU A 95 13.17 7.40 4.62
C GLU A 95 12.47 7.43 5.97
N PHE A 96 11.40 6.64 6.11
CA PHE A 96 10.83 6.33 7.42
C PHE A 96 11.70 5.28 8.12
N VAL A 97 12.07 5.55 9.37
CA VAL A 97 13.00 4.72 10.14
C VAL A 97 12.47 3.29 10.32
N ASP A 98 11.17 3.16 10.62
CA ASP A 98 10.53 1.88 10.93
C ASP A 98 10.17 1.04 9.69
N PHE A 99 10.51 1.52 8.49
CA PHE A 99 10.26 0.83 7.21
C PHE A 99 11.55 0.41 6.51
N ASN A 100 12.71 0.63 7.11
CA ASN A 100 13.97 0.18 6.54
C ASN A 100 14.33 -1.18 7.12
N ALA A 101 14.07 -2.23 6.34
CA ALA A 101 14.35 -3.61 6.71
C ALA A 101 15.80 -3.85 7.13
N THR A 102 16.76 -3.21 6.47
CA THR A 102 18.20 -3.36 6.77
C THR A 102 18.59 -2.98 8.20
N TYR A 103 17.78 -2.15 8.87
CA TYR A 103 18.06 -1.68 10.23
C TYR A 103 17.04 -2.18 11.27
N THR A 104 15.90 -2.68 10.83
CA THR A 104 14.91 -3.31 11.71
C THR A 104 15.16 -4.80 11.88
N GLU A 105 15.87 -5.44 10.96
CA GLU A 105 16.22 -6.87 10.99
C GLU A 105 17.33 -7.25 11.99
N GLY A 106 17.73 -6.33 12.86
CA GLY A 106 18.50 -6.68 14.06
C GLY A 106 17.69 -7.42 15.12
N ALA A 107 16.38 -7.57 14.94
CA ALA A 107 15.49 -8.21 15.90
C ALA A 107 14.88 -9.54 15.43
N GLU A 108 14.74 -9.79 14.13
CA GLU A 108 14.30 -11.11 13.62
C GLU A 108 14.78 -11.28 12.17
N ALA A 109 15.82 -12.10 11.99
CA ALA A 109 16.18 -12.58 10.68
C ALA A 109 14.97 -13.36 10.10
N PRO A 110 14.51 -13.08 8.86
CA PRO A 110 13.56 -13.97 8.23
C PRO A 110 14.25 -15.34 8.11
N VAL A 111 13.71 -16.31 8.79
CA VAL A 111 14.06 -17.72 8.57
C VAL A 111 13.72 -17.99 7.10
N VAL A 112 14.73 -17.90 6.26
CA VAL A 112 14.64 -18.38 4.88
C VAL A 112 14.52 -19.88 5.02
N THR A 113 13.30 -20.38 5.01
CA THR A 113 13.05 -21.80 4.77
C THR A 113 13.54 -22.10 3.37
N ALA A 114 14.81 -22.47 3.31
CA ALA A 114 15.41 -23.06 2.14
C ALA A 114 14.80 -24.44 1.94
N GLU A 115 13.70 -24.52 1.22
CA GLU A 115 13.22 -25.76 0.63
C GLU A 115 12.73 -25.54 -0.79
N ALA A 116 13.69 -25.58 -1.70
CA ALA A 116 13.46 -26.04 -3.06
C ALA A 116 14.78 -26.57 -3.61
N LYS A 117 15.07 -27.83 -3.30
CA LYS A 117 16.09 -28.60 -4.03
C LYS A 117 15.67 -28.69 -5.50
N PRO A 118 16.53 -28.34 -6.46
CA PRO A 118 16.24 -28.55 -7.87
C PRO A 118 16.18 -30.03 -8.15
N LYS A 119 15.03 -30.53 -8.58
CA LYS A 119 14.91 -31.89 -9.13
C LYS A 119 15.75 -31.98 -10.39
N THR A 120 16.90 -32.61 -10.30
CA THR A 120 17.74 -33.00 -11.40
C THR A 120 16.98 -33.92 -12.37
N ARG A 121 16.88 -33.44 -13.56
CA ARG A 121 16.32 -34.11 -14.73
C ARG A 121 17.30 -35.20 -15.17
N ARG A 122 17.15 -36.44 -14.68
CA ARG A 122 17.80 -37.62 -15.31
C ARG A 122 17.11 -38.90 -14.88
N SER A 123 16.26 -39.43 -15.73
CA SER A 123 16.35 -40.83 -16.14
C SER A 123 15.22 -41.13 -17.13
N ARG A 124 15.64 -41.22 -18.38
CA ARG A 124 14.90 -41.82 -19.49
C ARG A 124 15.19 -43.31 -19.41
N LYS A 125 14.25 -44.14 -19.01
CA LYS A 125 14.32 -45.58 -19.30
C LYS A 125 12.98 -46.06 -19.83
N LYS A 126 13.09 -46.65 -21.00
CA LYS A 126 12.15 -47.26 -21.92
C LYS A 126 11.86 -48.68 -21.44
N SER A 127 10.60 -49.07 -21.42
CA SER A 127 10.12 -50.46 -21.67
C SER A 127 8.60 -50.35 -21.83
N THR A 128 8.12 -50.52 -22.97
CA THR A 128 7.50 -51.57 -23.76
C THR A 128 6.58 -52.50 -22.96
N ASP A 129 5.39 -52.54 -23.47
CA ASP A 129 4.46 -53.65 -23.71
C ASP A 129 3.27 -53.87 -22.77
N ALA A 130 2.22 -54.03 -23.53
CA ALA A 130 1.03 -54.89 -23.46
C ALA A 130 -0.15 -54.36 -22.61
N ALA A 131 -1.15 -53.91 -23.28
CA ALA A 131 -2.29 -54.61 -23.84
C ALA A 131 -3.46 -54.82 -22.89
N GLU A 132 -4.62 -54.48 -23.39
CA GLU A 132 -6.01 -54.98 -23.17
C GLU A 132 -6.65 -54.66 -21.81
N ASP A 133 -7.87 -54.31 -21.68
CA ASP A 133 -9.08 -54.38 -22.51
C ASP A 133 -10.24 -53.65 -21.79
N ALA A 134 -11.12 -53.17 -22.58
CA ALA A 134 -12.57 -53.13 -22.43
C ALA A 134 -13.30 -52.29 -21.38
N GLN A 135 -14.10 -51.45 -21.97
CA GLN A 135 -15.56 -51.24 -21.81
C GLN A 135 -16.04 -50.43 -20.59
N VAL A 136 -16.75 -49.44 -20.80
CA VAL A 136 -17.97 -48.98 -21.48
C VAL A 136 -18.94 -48.36 -20.46
N VAL A 137 -19.52 -47.24 -20.88
CA VAL A 137 -20.89 -46.76 -20.60
C VAL A 137 -21.14 -45.85 -19.37
N GLY A 138 -21.70 -44.71 -19.75
CA GLY A 138 -22.76 -44.03 -19.03
C GLY A 138 -22.45 -42.55 -18.73
N GLU A 139 -22.57 -41.65 -19.67
CA GLU A 139 -23.73 -40.85 -20.01
C GLU A 139 -24.54 -40.35 -18.82
N LYS A 140 -24.48 -39.03 -18.58
CA LYS A 140 -25.60 -38.09 -18.54
C LYS A 140 -25.23 -36.71 -18.03
N LYS A 141 -25.32 -35.74 -18.93
CA LYS A 141 -25.76 -34.36 -18.61
C LYS A 141 -27.27 -34.39 -18.40
N PRO A 142 -27.86 -33.45 -17.65
CA PRO A 142 -28.31 -32.15 -18.17
C PRO A 142 -28.23 -31.02 -17.12
N VAL A 143 -27.87 -29.81 -17.52
CA VAL A 143 -28.60 -28.65 -18.04
C VAL A 143 -29.70 -28.06 -17.15
N LYS A 144 -29.57 -26.73 -16.97
CA LYS A 144 -30.56 -25.69 -16.57
C LYS A 144 -30.82 -25.56 -15.07
N SER A 145 -30.94 -24.38 -14.50
CA SER A 145 -31.47 -23.09 -14.98
C SER A 145 -31.16 -21.98 -13.98
N ALA A 146 -30.89 -20.77 -14.49
CA ALA A 146 -30.93 -19.53 -13.72
C ALA A 146 -32.36 -19.04 -13.56
N PRO A 147 -32.73 -18.33 -12.52
CA PRO A 147 -33.84 -17.40 -12.56
C PRO A 147 -33.41 -15.95 -12.49
N LYS A 148 -34.07 -15.18 -13.34
CA LYS A 148 -33.99 -13.73 -13.55
C LYS A 148 -34.34 -12.92 -12.30
N ALA A 149 -33.59 -11.82 -12.17
CA ALA A 149 -33.85 -10.72 -11.25
C ALA A 149 -35.19 -10.02 -11.48
N ALA A 150 -35.86 -9.72 -10.40
CA ALA A 150 -36.97 -8.79 -10.35
C ALA A 150 -36.50 -7.39 -10.06
N LYS A 151 -36.89 -6.43 -10.90
CA LYS A 151 -36.75 -4.99 -10.74
C LYS A 151 -37.73 -4.51 -9.67
N THR A 152 -37.24 -3.84 -8.65
CA THR A 152 -38.11 -3.05 -7.75
C THR A 152 -37.72 -1.57 -7.86
N SER A 153 -38.72 -0.80 -8.23
CA SER A 153 -38.70 0.63 -8.48
C SER A 153 -38.58 1.43 -7.16
N ALA A 154 -37.74 2.47 -7.19
CA ALA A 154 -37.61 3.44 -6.12
C ALA A 154 -38.78 4.44 -6.11
N PRO A 155 -39.26 4.89 -4.93
CA PRO A 155 -40.24 5.96 -4.85
C PRO A 155 -39.57 7.35 -4.92
N LYS A 156 -40.18 8.24 -5.70
CA LYS A 156 -39.85 9.66 -5.83
C LYS A 156 -40.11 10.41 -4.52
N ALA A 157 -39.10 11.11 -4.03
CA ALA A 157 -39.26 12.07 -2.94
C ALA A 157 -39.83 13.39 -3.47
N THR A 158 -40.91 13.84 -2.86
CA THR A 158 -41.62 15.09 -3.12
C THR A 158 -40.87 16.28 -2.52
N LYS A 159 -40.69 17.33 -3.31
CA LYS A 159 -40.22 18.67 -2.91
C LYS A 159 -41.24 19.32 -1.97
N LYS A 160 -40.81 19.71 -0.77
CA LYS A 160 -41.53 20.69 0.04
C LYS A 160 -41.02 22.08 -0.27
N THR A 161 -41.83 22.88 -0.93
CA THR A 161 -41.72 24.32 -1.10
C THR A 161 -42.04 24.99 0.27
N ASN A 162 -41.11 25.79 0.75
CA ASN A 162 -41.31 26.64 1.92
C ASN A 162 -41.66 28.04 1.43
N VAL A 163 -42.96 28.39 1.66
CA VAL A 163 -43.52 29.72 1.39
C VAL A 163 -43.19 30.62 2.56
N GLY A 164 -42.64 31.78 2.24
CA GLY A 164 -42.27 32.81 3.20
C GLY A 164 -43.46 33.39 3.99
N LYS A 165 -43.15 33.91 5.14
CA LYS A 165 -44.02 34.86 5.86
C LYS A 165 -43.18 36.05 6.31
N LYS A 166 -43.50 37.19 5.72
CA LYS A 166 -43.13 38.53 6.19
C LYS A 166 -43.91 38.79 7.51
N MET A 167 -43.28 39.29 8.48
CA MET A 167 -43.58 40.47 9.26
C MET A 167 -42.37 40.88 10.06
#